data_f8009638f8484c6ef83bf49bc772a275
#
_entry.id   f8009638f8484c6ef83bf49bc772a275
#
_cell.length_a   1.000
_cell.length_b   1.000
_cell.length_c   1.000
_cell.angle_alpha   90.00
_cell.angle_beta   90.00
_cell.angle_gamma   90.00
#
_symmetry.space_group_name_H-M   'P 1'
#
loop_
_entity.id
_entity.type
_entity.pdbx_description
1 polymer ?
#
loop_
_entity_poly.entity_id
_entity_poly.type
_entity_poly.pdbx_seq_one_letter_code
_entity_poly.pdbx_strand_id
1 'polypeptide(L)' 'MTHTVVALVQDHPGVLHRVVSLIRRRGYNIESLTVGRCEIPGVSRITLVVDADVEQVTKQLNRLVEVLKVQ' A
#
# COMPACT_ATOMS: atom_id res chain seq x y z
N MET A 1 -3.95 3.45 -17.17
CA MET A 1 -3.04 4.56 -16.78
C MET A 1 -2.48 4.26 -15.39
N THR A 2 -1.19 4.48 -15.22
CA THR A 2 -0.53 4.14 -13.95
C THR A 2 -0.54 5.33 -12.98
N HIS A 3 -0.65 5.01 -11.71
CA HIS A 3 -0.65 6.00 -10.64
C HIS A 3 0.25 5.54 -9.50
N THR A 4 0.84 6.51 -8.80
CA THR A 4 1.66 6.23 -7.62
C THR A 4 0.83 6.47 -6.36
N VAL A 5 0.82 5.48 -5.49
CA VAL A 5 0.13 5.56 -4.21
C VAL A 5 1.15 5.29 -3.10
N VAL A 6 1.17 6.15 -2.10
CA VAL A 6 2.06 6.00 -0.95
C VAL A 6 1.22 5.70 0.28
N ALA A 7 1.57 4.62 0.98
CA ALA A 7 0.88 4.23 2.21
C ALA A 7 1.88 4.15 3.35
N LEU A 8 1.52 4.74 4.49
CA LEU A 8 2.27 4.57 5.72
C LEU A 8 1.59 3.45 6.51
N VAL A 9 2.36 2.45 6.88
CA VAL A 9 1.84 1.24 7.51
C VAL A 9 2.65 0.91 8.75
N GLN A 10 2.02 0.16 9.67
CA GLN A 10 2.72 -0.38 10.81
C GLN A 10 3.74 -1.41 10.33
N ASP A 11 4.95 -1.35 10.88
CA ASP A 11 6.03 -2.26 10.49
C ASP A 11 5.93 -3.57 11.26
N HIS A 12 4.92 -4.37 10.91
CA HIS A 12 4.68 -5.68 11.50
C HIS A 12 4.95 -6.77 10.48
N PRO A 13 5.36 -7.96 10.92
CA PRO A 13 5.49 -9.09 10.01
C PRO A 13 4.18 -9.35 9.28
N GLY A 14 4.29 -9.57 7.99
CA GLY A 14 3.13 -9.91 7.15
C GLY A 14 2.33 -8.74 6.63
N VAL A 15 2.61 -7.50 7.06
CA VAL A 15 1.86 -6.34 6.57
C VAL A 15 2.02 -6.17 5.07
N LEU A 16 3.24 -6.25 4.58
CA LEU A 16 3.50 -6.13 3.15
C LEU A 16 2.74 -7.18 2.36
N HIS A 17 2.75 -8.41 2.86
CA HIS A 17 2.02 -9.51 2.22
C HIS A 17 0.52 -9.20 2.16
N ARG A 18 -0.06 -8.69 3.24
CA ARG A 18 -1.48 -8.34 3.27
C ARG A 18 -1.82 -7.23 2.28
N VAL A 19 -0.96 -6.22 2.19
CA VAL A 19 -1.15 -5.12 1.24
C VAL A 19 -1.13 -5.65 -0.19
N VAL A 20 -0.11 -6.42 -0.54
CA VAL A 20 0.03 -6.97 -1.89
C VAL A 20 -1.13 -7.90 -2.22
N SER A 21 -1.50 -8.77 -1.28
CA SER A 21 -2.59 -9.72 -1.48
C SER A 21 -3.92 -9.01 -1.71
N LEU A 22 -4.17 -7.95 -0.95
CA LEU A 22 -5.40 -7.18 -1.09
C LEU A 22 -5.51 -6.56 -2.48
N ILE A 23 -4.43 -5.92 -2.94
CA ILE A 23 -4.41 -5.27 -4.24
C ILE A 23 -4.59 -6.31 -5.35
N ARG A 24 -3.90 -7.43 -5.24
CA ARG A 24 -3.98 -8.49 -6.26
C ARG A 24 -5.36 -9.14 -6.30
N ARG A 25 -5.98 -9.37 -5.15
CA ARG A 25 -7.32 -9.97 -5.11
C ARG A 25 -8.37 -9.09 -5.78
N ARG A 26 -8.16 -7.79 -5.79
CA ARG A 26 -9.06 -6.85 -6.44
C ARG A 26 -8.77 -6.74 -7.95
N GLY A 27 -7.77 -7.46 -8.43
CA GLY A 27 -7.44 -7.46 -9.86
C GLY A 27 -6.63 -6.25 -10.31
N TYR A 28 -6.11 -5.47 -9.38
CA TYR A 28 -5.27 -4.32 -9.74
C TYR A 28 -3.87 -4.81 -10.08
N ASN A 29 -3.32 -4.28 -11.15
CA ASN A 29 -1.98 -4.63 -11.59
C ASN A 29 -0.95 -3.75 -10.89
N ILE A 30 -0.04 -4.39 -10.15
CA ILE A 30 1.07 -3.69 -9.50
C ILE A 30 2.26 -3.69 -10.46
N GLU A 31 2.66 -2.52 -10.90
CA GLU A 31 3.80 -2.38 -11.79
C GLU A 31 5.11 -2.19 -11.05
N SER A 32 5.05 -1.61 -9.86
CA SER A 32 6.23 -1.36 -9.05
C SER A 32 5.84 -1.31 -7.58
N LEU A 33 6.72 -1.78 -6.73
CA LEU A 33 6.53 -1.79 -5.29
C LEU A 33 7.85 -1.51 -4.61
N THR A 34 7.86 -0.50 -3.75
CA THR A 34 9.04 -0.15 -2.96
C THR A 34 8.64 -0.02 -1.50
N VAL A 35 9.46 -0.58 -0.62
CA VAL A 35 9.23 -0.48 0.82
C VAL A 35 10.46 0.17 1.45
N GLY A 36 10.22 1.18 2.26
CA GLY A 36 11.29 1.85 2.97
C GLY A 36 10.86 2.21 4.38
N ARG A 37 11.83 2.50 5.22
CA ARG A 37 11.54 2.95 6.58
C ARG A 37 11.05 4.39 6.54
N CYS A 38 10.08 4.68 7.40
CA CYS A 38 9.65 6.04 7.67
C CYS A 38 10.48 6.60 8.83
N GLU A 39 10.50 7.92 8.97
CA GLU A 39 11.18 8.58 10.10
C GLU A 39 10.53 8.24 11.42
N ILE A 40 9.25 7.88 11.40
CA ILE A 40 8.50 7.51 12.59
C ILE A 40 8.85 6.07 12.97
N PRO A 41 9.33 5.81 14.19
CA PRO A 41 9.65 4.44 14.61
C PRO A 41 8.45 3.52 14.49
N GLY A 42 8.69 2.30 13.99
CA GLY A 42 7.63 1.30 13.83
C GLY A 42 6.72 1.53 12.64
N VAL A 43 7.06 2.46 11.75
CA VAL A 43 6.26 2.76 10.56
C VAL A 43 7.12 2.59 9.32
N SER A 44 6.54 1.97 8.31
CA SER A 44 7.16 1.80 7.00
C SER A 44 6.37 2.55 5.94
N ARG A 45 7.05 2.98 4.89
CA ARG A 45 6.43 3.60 3.73
C ARG A 45 6.42 2.61 2.58
N ILE A 46 5.25 2.34 2.06
CA ILE A 46 5.08 1.51 0.87
C ILE A 46 4.69 2.42 -0.28
N THR A 47 5.47 2.36 -1.35
CA THR A 47 5.18 3.11 -2.57
C THR A 47 4.77 2.12 -3.64
N LEU A 48 3.55 2.25 -4.13
CA LEU A 48 2.97 1.39 -5.15
C LEU A 48 2.77 2.18 -6.43
N VAL A 49 3.17 1.59 -7.55
CA VAL A 49 2.75 2.08 -8.86
C VAL A 49 1.78 1.04 -9.41
N VAL A 50 0.54 1.46 -9.59
CA VAL A 50 -0.55 0.57 -9.97
C VAL A 50 -1.25 1.08 -11.22
N ASP A 51 -1.76 0.15 -12.01
CA ASP A 51 -2.62 0.47 -13.14
C ASP A 51 -4.08 0.34 -12.68
N ALA A 52 -4.54 1.34 -11.96
CA ALA A 52 -5.87 1.34 -11.36
C ALA A 52 -6.24 2.75 -10.93
N ASP A 53 -7.53 2.94 -10.64
CA ASP A 53 -8.04 4.20 -10.10
C ASP A 53 -7.51 4.39 -8.66
N VAL A 54 -6.88 5.54 -8.41
CA VAL A 54 -6.28 5.86 -7.11
C VAL A 54 -7.33 5.83 -5.99
N GLU A 55 -8.53 6.34 -6.24
CA GLU A 55 -9.60 6.32 -5.23
C GLU A 55 -9.95 4.91 -4.82
N GLN A 56 -10.05 4.00 -5.78
CA GLN A 56 -10.37 2.61 -5.52
C GLN A 56 -9.27 1.94 -4.69
N VAL A 57 -8.02 2.16 -5.08
CA VAL A 57 -6.87 1.60 -4.37
C VAL A 57 -6.82 2.14 -2.94
N THR A 58 -6.99 3.44 -2.77
CA THR A 58 -6.98 4.09 -1.46
C THR A 58 -8.08 3.52 -0.55
N LYS A 59 -9.28 3.34 -1.08
CA LYS A 59 -10.37 2.75 -0.30
C LYS A 59 -10.03 1.34 0.16
N GLN A 60 -9.43 0.53 -0.70
CA GLN A 60 -9.07 -0.83 -0.34
C GLN A 60 -7.97 -0.84 0.72
N LEU A 61 -6.95 -0.01 0.56
CA LEU A 61 -5.86 0.07 1.53
C LEU A 61 -6.36 0.49 2.91
N ASN A 62 -7.30 1.42 2.96
CA ASN A 62 -7.85 1.89 4.24
C ASN A 62 -8.66 0.85 4.99
N ARG A 63 -8.96 -0.28 4.38
CA ARG A 63 -9.61 -1.41 5.05
C ARG A 63 -8.66 -2.20 5.93
N LEU A 64 -7.36 -2.08 5.70
CA LEU A 64 -6.37 -2.78 6.51
C LEU A 64 -6.07 -1.99 7.77
N VAL A 65 -6.16 -2.66 8.92
CA VAL A 65 -5.96 -1.99 10.20
C VAL A 65 -4.53 -1.48 10.35
N GLU A 66 -3.58 -2.12 9.68
CA GLU A 66 -2.17 -1.71 9.73
C GLU A 66 -1.87 -0.48 8.90
N VAL A 67 -2.76 -0.09 7.99
CA VAL A 67 -2.55 1.10 7.17
C VAL A 67 -2.93 2.32 7.99
N LEU A 68 -1.94 3.18 8.23
CA LEU A 68 -2.11 4.37 9.07
C LEU A 68 -2.56 5.57 8.26
N LYS A 69 -2.06 5.70 7.04
CA LYS A 69 -2.36 6.83 6.17
C LYS A 69 -2.04 6.49 4.73
N VAL A 70 -2.91 6.89 3.83
CA VAL A 70 -2.65 6.82 2.38
C VAL A 70 -2.50 8.24 1.88
N GLN A 71 -1.40 8.48 1.19
CA GLN A 71 -1.07 9.80 0.65
C GLN A 71 -1.32 9.89 -0.84
#